data_d879efc4bed1393fea169bcd7009d62a
#
_entry.id   d879efc4bed1393fea169bcd7009d62a
#
_cell.length_a   1.000
_cell.length_b   1.000
_cell.length_c   1.000
_cell.angle_alpha   90.00
_cell.angle_beta   90.00
_cell.angle_gamma   90.00
#
_symmetry.space_group_name_H-M   'P 1'
#
loop_
_entity.id
_entity.type
_entity.pdbx_description
1 polymer ?
#
loop_
_entity_poly.entity_id
_entity_poly.type
_entity_poly.pdbx_seq_one_letter_code
_entity_poly.pdbx_strand_id
1 'polypeptide(L)'
;NLIHLTLEEPLPNHCPINYNLGISSSIDADEIKWLEDCISDLTYKSHLTPHFSIEPNVENMFHGSCRKPHFDSIDGLTIVDNELAKFAEQSRQTQKQNEKHPSMLMLSGDQIYADDVAGPMLDAIHQVMHLLGLFDESWQGAVVNDSQGLFNSELCYYQREQLLPHNSVNKAVYDKIFAASKKPIF
;
A
#
# COMPACT_ATOMS: atom_id res chain seq x y z
N ASN A 1 -6.04 6.46 -9.12
CA ASN A 1 -6.28 6.06 -10.51
C ASN A 1 -5.84 4.61 -10.72
N LEU A 2 -6.65 3.81 -11.39
CA LEU A 2 -6.33 2.44 -11.82
C LEU A 2 -6.09 2.46 -13.32
N ILE A 3 -4.93 1.95 -13.74
CA ILE A 3 -4.57 1.84 -15.15
C ILE A 3 -4.54 0.35 -15.49
N HIS A 4 -5.35 -0.06 -16.46
CA HIS A 4 -5.37 -1.42 -17.00
C HIS A 4 -4.64 -1.45 -18.33
N LEU A 5 -3.56 -2.21 -18.41
CA LEU A 5 -2.80 -2.43 -19.64
C LEU A 5 -3.15 -3.80 -20.21
N THR A 6 -3.48 -3.84 -21.48
CA THR A 6 -3.71 -5.08 -22.21
C THR A 6 -2.57 -5.26 -23.21
N LEU A 7 -1.90 -6.40 -23.16
CA LEU A 7 -0.83 -6.76 -24.07
C LEU A 7 -1.38 -7.64 -25.20
N GLU A 8 -0.82 -7.50 -26.39
CA GLU A 8 -1.17 -8.35 -27.54
C GLU A 8 -0.72 -9.78 -27.37
N GLU A 9 0.44 -9.97 -26.71
CA GLU A 9 0.97 -11.29 -26.39
C GLU A 9 1.07 -11.47 -24.87
N PRO A 10 0.85 -12.69 -24.36
CA PRO A 10 0.98 -12.97 -22.95
C PRO A 10 2.44 -12.82 -22.50
N LEU A 11 2.64 -12.34 -21.28
CA LEU A 11 3.97 -12.27 -20.68
C LEU A 11 4.52 -13.68 -20.43
N PRO A 12 5.83 -13.87 -20.57
CA PRO A 12 6.46 -15.17 -20.34
C PRO A 12 6.42 -15.56 -18.85
N ASN A 13 6.34 -16.86 -18.59
CA ASN A 13 6.41 -17.42 -17.24
C ASN A 13 7.85 -17.77 -16.87
N HIS A 14 8.11 -17.92 -15.59
CA HIS A 14 9.38 -18.39 -15.02
C HIS A 14 10.62 -17.59 -15.42
N CYS A 15 10.46 -16.33 -15.74
CA CYS A 15 11.58 -15.43 -16.02
C CYS A 15 11.32 -14.03 -15.47
N PRO A 16 12.38 -13.26 -15.15
CA PRO A 16 12.24 -11.87 -14.74
C PRO A 16 11.68 -11.03 -15.89
N ILE A 17 10.59 -10.33 -15.61
CA ILE A 17 9.98 -9.35 -16.50
C ILE A 17 10.34 -7.98 -15.97
N ASN A 18 11.18 -7.30 -16.71
CA ASN A 18 11.62 -5.96 -16.36
C ASN A 18 10.55 -4.93 -16.76
N TYR A 19 10.37 -3.92 -15.94
CA TYR A 19 9.47 -2.81 -16.25
C TYR A 19 10.10 -1.48 -15.83
N ASN A 20 9.61 -0.40 -16.40
CA ASN A 20 9.89 0.93 -15.94
C ASN A 20 8.63 1.80 -16.08
N LEU A 21 8.53 2.83 -15.29
CA LEU A 21 7.47 3.81 -15.36
C LEU A 21 8.06 5.19 -15.61
N GLY A 22 7.65 5.81 -16.71
CA GLY A 22 8.01 7.18 -17.04
C GLY A 22 6.83 8.11 -16.79
N ILE A 23 7.10 9.27 -16.19
CA ILE A 23 6.13 10.32 -15.93
C ILE A 23 6.54 11.56 -16.68
N SER A 24 5.62 12.13 -17.44
CA SER A 24 5.78 13.40 -18.16
C SER A 24 4.68 14.37 -17.72
N SER A 25 5.02 15.66 -17.65
CA SER A 25 4.05 16.71 -17.30
C SER A 25 3.06 17.03 -18.43
N SER A 26 3.38 16.66 -19.66
CA SER A 26 2.51 16.80 -20.84
C SER A 26 2.85 15.75 -21.89
N ILE A 27 1.94 15.55 -22.85
CA ILE A 27 2.13 14.61 -23.97
C ILE A 27 3.32 15.05 -24.86
N ASP A 28 3.56 16.34 -24.93
CA ASP A 28 4.63 16.94 -25.77
C ASP A 28 5.90 17.27 -24.97
N ALA A 29 6.02 16.76 -23.73
CA ALA A 29 7.20 17.03 -22.93
C ALA A 29 8.41 16.25 -23.44
N ASP A 30 9.47 16.95 -23.74
CA ASP A 30 10.75 16.37 -24.16
C ASP A 30 11.44 15.61 -23.01
N GLU A 31 10.99 15.81 -21.78
CA GLU A 31 11.60 15.23 -20.58
C GLU A 31 10.64 14.23 -19.91
N ILE A 32 11.05 13.00 -19.89
CA ILE A 32 10.40 11.92 -19.13
C ILE A 32 11.22 11.67 -17.87
N LYS A 33 10.59 11.75 -16.70
CA LYS A 33 11.18 11.33 -15.44
C LYS A 33 10.86 9.87 -15.21
N TRP A 34 11.89 9.06 -15.17
CA TRP A 34 11.75 7.64 -14.93
C TRP A 34 11.65 7.34 -13.42
N LEU A 35 11.05 6.20 -13.09
CA LEU A 35 10.83 5.81 -11.70
C LEU A 35 12.15 5.72 -10.91
N GLU A 36 13.21 5.26 -11.52
CA GLU A 36 14.56 5.17 -10.96
C GLU A 36 15.20 6.53 -10.68
N ASP A 37 14.80 7.59 -11.41
CA ASP A 37 15.24 8.96 -11.14
C ASP A 37 14.53 9.59 -9.93
N CYS A 38 13.36 9.05 -9.57
CA CYS A 38 12.52 9.58 -8.52
C CYS A 38 12.68 8.82 -7.18
N ILE A 39 13.02 7.54 -7.23
CA ILE A 39 13.09 6.66 -6.07
C ILE A 39 14.43 5.94 -6.06
N SER A 40 15.23 6.18 -5.03
CA SER A 40 16.48 5.46 -4.81
C SER A 40 16.22 4.01 -4.36
N ASP A 41 17.18 3.14 -4.59
CA ASP A 41 17.20 1.76 -4.12
C ASP A 41 15.98 0.91 -4.56
N LEU A 42 15.45 1.23 -5.73
CA LEU A 42 14.27 0.56 -6.29
C LEU A 42 14.59 -0.84 -6.87
N THR A 43 15.85 -1.13 -7.07
CA THR A 43 16.30 -2.37 -7.72
C THR A 43 17.32 -3.11 -6.88
N TYR A 44 17.34 -4.42 -6.98
CA TYR A 44 18.44 -5.21 -6.44
C TYR A 44 19.69 -5.05 -7.30
N LYS A 45 20.87 -5.14 -6.71
CA LYS A 45 22.17 -4.91 -7.38
C LYS A 45 22.39 -5.71 -8.65
N SER A 46 21.65 -6.80 -8.83
CA SER A 46 21.69 -7.67 -10.00
C SER A 46 20.83 -7.18 -11.17
N HIS A 47 19.99 -6.19 -10.98
CA HIS A 47 19.03 -5.71 -11.97
C HIS A 47 19.16 -4.19 -12.20
N LEU A 48 19.00 -3.78 -13.45
CA LEU A 48 19.04 -2.37 -13.84
C LEU A 48 17.69 -1.68 -13.68
N THR A 49 16.60 -2.46 -13.71
CA THR A 49 15.23 -1.96 -13.60
C THR A 49 14.45 -2.82 -12.61
N PRO A 50 13.36 -2.32 -12.05
CA PRO A 50 12.41 -3.15 -11.30
C PRO A 50 11.92 -4.32 -12.16
N HIS A 51 11.64 -5.43 -11.53
CA HIS A 51 11.15 -6.62 -12.21
C HIS A 51 10.17 -7.40 -11.36
N PHE A 52 9.41 -8.26 -12.00
CA PHE A 52 8.57 -9.28 -11.37
C PHE A 52 8.65 -10.58 -12.16
N SER A 53 8.18 -11.67 -11.58
CA SER A 53 8.07 -12.97 -12.25
C SER A 53 6.63 -13.46 -12.19
N ILE A 54 6.21 -14.17 -13.25
CA ILE A 54 4.93 -14.85 -13.29
C ILE A 54 5.18 -16.34 -13.08
N GLU A 55 4.69 -16.86 -11.97
CA GLU A 55 4.76 -18.27 -11.65
C GLU A 55 3.36 -18.88 -11.73
N PRO A 56 3.12 -19.86 -12.63
CA PRO A 56 1.80 -20.47 -12.81
C PRO A 56 1.29 -21.19 -11.56
N ASN A 57 2.23 -21.70 -10.75
CA ASN A 57 1.92 -22.40 -9.49
C ASN A 57 2.53 -21.65 -8.32
N VAL A 58 1.77 -21.53 -7.24
CA VAL A 58 2.26 -20.96 -5.98
C VAL A 58 2.95 -22.07 -5.19
N GLU A 59 4.27 -22.18 -5.33
CA GLU A 59 5.07 -23.15 -4.56
C GLU A 59 5.56 -22.53 -3.25
N ASN A 60 5.93 -21.25 -3.30
CA ASN A 60 6.35 -20.47 -2.13
C ASN A 60 5.59 -19.15 -2.07
N MET A 61 5.21 -18.77 -0.86
CA MET A 61 4.56 -17.48 -0.62
C MET A 61 5.07 -16.85 0.67
N PHE A 62 5.10 -15.54 0.70
CA PHE A 62 5.19 -14.80 1.94
C PHE A 62 3.79 -14.50 2.48
N HIS A 63 3.64 -14.61 3.77
CA HIS A 63 2.41 -14.24 4.46
C HIS A 63 2.72 -13.29 5.62
N GLY A 64 1.91 -12.25 5.74
CA GLY A 64 2.00 -11.28 6.82
C GLY A 64 0.65 -10.72 7.22
N SER A 65 0.58 -10.22 8.45
CA SER A 65 -0.55 -9.45 8.98
C SER A 65 -0.08 -8.55 10.12
N CYS A 66 -0.96 -7.70 10.62
CA CYS A 66 -0.71 -6.86 11.80
C CYS A 66 0.54 -6.00 11.65
N ARG A 67 0.74 -5.38 10.49
CA ARG A 67 1.89 -4.53 10.19
C ARG A 67 1.73 -3.15 10.84
N LYS A 68 2.59 -2.85 11.82
CA LYS A 68 2.66 -1.55 12.48
C LYS A 68 4.06 -0.95 12.29
N PRO A 69 4.36 -0.32 11.14
CA PRO A 69 5.71 0.06 10.75
C PRO A 69 6.37 1.10 11.66
N HIS A 70 5.59 1.87 12.41
CA HIS A 70 6.07 2.87 13.38
C HIS A 70 6.27 2.30 14.80
N PHE A 71 6.02 1.01 15.01
CA PHE A 71 6.32 0.36 16.28
C PHE A 71 7.82 0.15 16.45
N ASP A 72 8.30 0.15 17.70
CA ASP A 72 9.72 -0.06 18.00
C ASP A 72 10.14 -1.53 17.76
N SER A 73 10.12 -1.91 16.49
CA SER A 73 10.50 -3.23 16.00
C SER A 73 10.90 -3.15 14.52
N ILE A 74 11.45 -4.25 13.99
CA ILE A 74 11.76 -4.35 12.57
C ILE A 74 10.46 -4.56 11.79
N ASP A 75 10.23 -3.76 10.75
CA ASP A 75 9.11 -3.96 9.83
C ASP A 75 9.27 -5.28 9.07
N GLY A 76 8.24 -6.14 9.12
CA GLY A 76 8.25 -7.43 8.44
C GLY A 76 8.48 -7.36 6.93
N LEU A 77 8.11 -6.26 6.25
CA LEU A 77 8.38 -6.09 4.82
C LEU A 77 9.88 -5.93 4.52
N THR A 78 10.68 -5.44 5.46
CA THR A 78 12.15 -5.39 5.27
C THR A 78 12.76 -6.78 5.28
N ILE A 79 12.16 -7.73 6.00
CA ILE A 79 12.57 -9.14 5.98
C ILE A 79 12.25 -9.76 4.63
N VAL A 80 11.04 -9.50 4.10
CA VAL A 80 10.63 -9.95 2.76
C VAL A 80 11.60 -9.41 1.70
N ASP A 81 11.92 -8.12 1.75
CA ASP A 81 12.85 -7.48 0.82
C ASP A 81 14.24 -8.11 0.87
N ASN A 82 14.78 -8.35 2.06
CA ASN A 82 16.06 -9.04 2.24
C ASN A 82 16.06 -10.47 1.68
N GLU A 83 14.97 -11.21 1.82
CA GLU A 83 14.86 -12.54 1.24
C GLU A 83 14.79 -12.47 -0.28
N LEU A 84 14.01 -11.56 -0.85
CA LEU A 84 13.95 -11.34 -2.30
C LEU A 84 15.32 -10.93 -2.88
N ALA A 85 16.08 -10.11 -2.17
CA ALA A 85 17.44 -9.75 -2.57
C ALA A 85 18.36 -10.98 -2.67
N LYS A 86 18.24 -11.93 -1.73
CA LYS A 86 19.00 -13.21 -1.78
C LYS A 86 18.60 -14.05 -2.99
N PHE A 87 17.31 -14.16 -3.29
CA PHE A 87 16.85 -14.87 -4.48
C PHE A 87 17.37 -14.23 -5.77
N ALA A 88 17.35 -12.91 -5.87
CA ALA A 88 17.88 -12.19 -7.03
C ALA A 88 19.39 -12.46 -7.23
N GLU A 89 20.18 -12.47 -6.17
CA GLU A 89 21.62 -12.76 -6.23
C GLU A 89 21.90 -14.23 -6.60
N GLN A 90 21.16 -15.18 -6.03
CA GLN A 90 21.31 -16.60 -6.32
C GLN A 90 20.96 -16.93 -7.77
N SER A 91 19.90 -16.35 -8.31
CA SER A 91 19.49 -16.52 -9.70
C SER A 91 20.57 -16.06 -10.68
N ARG A 92 21.29 -14.98 -10.35
CA ARG A 92 22.42 -14.49 -11.13
C ARG A 92 23.58 -15.47 -11.17
N GLN A 93 23.93 -16.08 -10.02
CA GLN A 93 25.10 -16.94 -9.89
C GLN A 93 24.94 -18.31 -10.57
N THR A 94 23.74 -18.86 -10.54
CA THR A 94 23.50 -20.23 -10.97
C THR A 94 23.01 -20.37 -12.41
N GLN A 95 22.56 -19.28 -13.04
CA GLN A 95 21.82 -19.31 -14.33
C GLN A 95 20.66 -20.33 -14.38
N LYS A 96 20.36 -20.96 -13.27
CA LYS A 96 19.20 -21.80 -13.10
C LYS A 96 18.09 -20.96 -12.52
N GLN A 97 16.93 -21.01 -13.14
CA GLN A 97 15.70 -20.51 -12.55
C GLN A 97 15.55 -21.15 -11.17
N ASN A 98 15.47 -20.33 -10.16
CA ASN A 98 15.37 -20.82 -8.80
C ASN A 98 13.92 -21.29 -8.62
N GLU A 99 13.69 -22.58 -8.65
CA GLU A 99 12.39 -23.24 -8.52
C GLU A 99 11.62 -22.84 -7.24
N LYS A 100 12.22 -22.00 -6.42
CA LYS A 100 11.70 -21.62 -5.10
C LYS A 100 11.48 -20.12 -4.92
N HIS A 101 11.53 -19.34 -6.00
CA HIS A 101 11.25 -17.90 -5.89
C HIS A 101 9.81 -17.69 -5.38
N PRO A 102 9.60 -16.90 -4.32
CA PRO A 102 8.25 -16.61 -3.87
C PRO A 102 7.47 -15.86 -4.95
N SER A 103 6.30 -16.38 -5.28
CA SER A 103 5.44 -15.86 -6.34
C SER A 103 4.25 -15.07 -5.82
N MET A 104 4.05 -15.07 -4.51
CA MET A 104 2.93 -14.40 -3.87
C MET A 104 3.33 -13.77 -2.54
N LEU A 105 2.85 -12.57 -2.31
CA LEU A 105 2.81 -11.93 -1.00
C LEU A 105 1.34 -11.80 -0.58
N MET A 106 0.93 -12.51 0.46
CA MET A 106 -0.40 -12.42 1.02
C MET A 106 -0.38 -11.59 2.30
N LEU A 107 -1.09 -10.48 2.29
CA LEU A 107 -1.28 -9.60 3.45
C LEU A 107 -2.72 -9.77 3.95
N SER A 108 -2.90 -10.54 5.02
CA SER A 108 -4.23 -11.00 5.45
C SER A 108 -4.98 -10.06 6.40
N GLY A 109 -4.43 -8.89 6.70
CA GLY A 109 -5.12 -7.87 7.49
C GLY A 109 -4.19 -7.00 8.32
N ASP A 110 -4.76 -5.94 8.88
CA ASP A 110 -4.11 -4.99 9.78
C ASP A 110 -2.77 -4.44 9.22
N GLN A 111 -2.78 -4.03 7.95
CA GLN A 111 -1.59 -3.45 7.32
C GLN A 111 -1.38 -1.99 7.73
N ILE A 112 -2.44 -1.35 8.22
CA ILE A 112 -2.44 0.01 8.74
C ILE A 112 -3.22 0.01 10.04
N TYR A 113 -2.59 0.49 11.11
CA TYR A 113 -3.24 0.82 12.37
C TYR A 113 -3.45 2.33 12.42
N ALA A 114 -4.71 2.74 12.50
CA ALA A 114 -5.10 4.15 12.56
C ALA A 114 -5.35 4.64 14.00
N ASP A 115 -5.09 3.80 15.00
CA ASP A 115 -5.37 4.11 16.41
C ASP A 115 -4.52 5.26 16.96
N ASP A 116 -3.33 5.42 16.41
CA ASP A 116 -2.31 6.36 16.90
C ASP A 116 -2.11 7.57 15.98
N VAL A 117 -3.05 7.84 15.08
CA VAL A 117 -2.94 8.96 14.13
C VAL A 117 -3.27 10.26 14.84
N ALA A 118 -2.25 11.08 15.07
CA ALA A 118 -2.43 12.41 15.65
C ALA A 118 -3.14 13.36 14.68
N GLY A 119 -3.88 14.35 15.23
CA GLY A 119 -4.61 15.33 14.43
C GLY A 119 -3.79 16.02 13.35
N PRO A 120 -2.57 16.52 13.63
CA PRO A 120 -1.71 17.12 12.60
C PRO A 120 -1.29 16.15 11.49
N MET A 121 -1.09 14.88 11.81
CA MET A 121 -0.79 13.85 10.80
C MET A 121 -2.02 13.57 9.93
N LEU A 122 -3.20 13.52 10.52
CA LEU A 122 -4.44 13.34 9.77
C LEU A 122 -4.69 14.50 8.81
N ASP A 123 -4.43 15.74 9.23
CA ASP A 123 -4.50 16.90 8.36
C ASP A 123 -3.52 16.80 7.18
N ALA A 124 -2.28 16.42 7.45
CA ALA A 124 -1.28 16.19 6.39
C ALA A 124 -1.72 15.08 5.40
N ILE A 125 -2.32 14.00 5.88
CA ILE A 125 -2.89 12.94 5.03
C ILE A 125 -4.00 13.50 4.14
N HIS A 126 -4.91 14.31 4.67
CA HIS A 126 -5.97 14.95 3.88
C HIS A 126 -5.41 15.87 2.79
N GLN A 127 -4.36 16.64 3.09
CA GLN A 127 -3.70 17.50 2.10
C GLN A 127 -3.08 16.65 0.98
N VAL A 128 -2.40 15.56 1.30
CA VAL A 128 -1.84 14.62 0.30
C VAL A 128 -2.94 13.99 -0.55
N MET A 129 -4.05 13.55 0.07
CA MET A 129 -5.20 13.01 -0.66
C MET A 129 -5.74 14.03 -1.67
N HIS A 130 -5.86 15.28 -1.27
CA HIS A 130 -6.29 16.37 -2.16
C HIS A 130 -5.30 16.61 -3.31
N LEU A 131 -4.00 16.68 -3.02
CA LEU A 131 -2.95 16.84 -4.03
C LEU A 131 -2.92 15.70 -5.05
N LEU A 132 -3.20 14.47 -4.61
CA LEU A 132 -3.26 13.29 -5.47
C LEU A 132 -4.57 13.19 -6.26
N GLY A 133 -5.56 14.04 -5.97
CA GLY A 133 -6.88 13.97 -6.59
C GLY A 133 -7.58 12.65 -6.33
N LEU A 134 -7.49 12.12 -5.11
CA LEU A 134 -8.17 10.88 -4.75
C LEU A 134 -9.68 11.09 -4.73
N PHE A 135 -10.41 9.99 -5.00
CA PHE A 135 -11.86 10.02 -5.07
C PHE A 135 -12.49 10.32 -3.71
N ASP A 136 -13.53 11.14 -3.74
CA ASP A 136 -14.40 11.31 -2.59
C ASP A 136 -15.22 10.04 -2.35
N GLU A 137 -15.33 9.65 -1.09
CA GLU A 137 -16.20 8.56 -0.66
C GLU A 137 -17.54 9.12 -0.22
N SER A 138 -18.60 8.35 -0.40
CA SER A 138 -19.95 8.67 0.07
C SER A 138 -20.50 7.56 0.96
N TRP A 139 -21.21 7.95 2.02
CA TRP A 139 -21.72 7.00 3.02
C TRP A 139 -23.22 7.16 3.24
N GLN A 140 -23.91 6.03 3.22
CA GLN A 140 -25.32 5.99 3.59
C GLN A 140 -25.48 5.85 5.10
N GLY A 141 -26.41 6.61 5.68
CA GLY A 141 -26.74 6.52 7.10
C GLY A 141 -25.74 7.17 8.05
N ALA A 142 -24.78 7.94 7.54
CA ALA A 142 -23.89 8.76 8.35
C ALA A 142 -24.49 10.15 8.60
N VAL A 143 -23.96 10.88 9.57
CA VAL A 143 -24.30 12.28 9.83
C VAL A 143 -23.79 13.17 8.70
N VAL A 144 -22.63 12.84 8.14
CA VAL A 144 -22.07 13.46 6.93
C VAL A 144 -22.19 12.48 5.76
N ASN A 145 -22.46 12.97 4.57
CA ASN A 145 -22.76 12.13 3.42
C ASN A 145 -21.53 11.74 2.62
N ASP A 146 -20.42 12.43 2.77
CA ASP A 146 -19.22 12.26 1.95
C ASP A 146 -17.94 12.68 2.69
N SER A 147 -16.81 12.41 2.05
CA SER A 147 -15.48 12.75 2.56
C SER A 147 -15.30 14.25 2.79
N GLN A 148 -15.84 15.09 1.93
CA GLN A 148 -15.71 16.54 2.07
C GLN A 148 -16.46 17.06 3.29
N GLY A 149 -17.69 16.58 3.52
CA GLY A 149 -18.46 16.87 4.72
C GLY A 149 -17.74 16.42 5.99
N LEU A 150 -17.07 15.26 5.94
CA LEU A 150 -16.26 14.77 7.06
C LEU A 150 -15.06 15.70 7.33
N PHE A 151 -14.29 16.05 6.32
CA PHE A 151 -13.07 16.85 6.46
C PHE A 151 -13.38 18.28 6.95
N ASN A 152 -14.48 18.85 6.52
CA ASN A 152 -14.92 20.19 6.91
C ASN A 152 -15.61 20.25 8.29
N SER A 153 -15.85 19.11 8.92
CA SER A 153 -16.48 19.05 10.24
C SER A 153 -15.47 19.34 11.35
N GLU A 154 -15.87 20.17 12.31
CA GLU A 154 -15.09 20.40 13.54
C GLU A 154 -14.84 19.12 14.34
N LEU A 155 -15.68 18.10 14.16
CA LEU A 155 -15.58 16.80 14.83
C LEU A 155 -14.57 15.86 14.15
N CYS A 156 -14.10 16.19 12.96
CA CYS A 156 -13.29 15.27 12.12
C CYS A 156 -12.07 14.70 12.84
N TYR A 157 -11.35 15.52 13.61
CA TYR A 157 -10.07 15.13 14.18
C TYR A 157 -10.14 14.48 15.56
N TYR A 158 -11.22 14.70 16.31
CA TYR A 158 -11.29 14.27 17.71
C TYR A 158 -12.55 13.49 18.10
N GLN A 159 -13.60 13.62 17.30
CA GLN A 159 -14.90 12.98 17.57
C GLN A 159 -15.52 12.42 16.29
N ARG A 160 -14.66 11.94 15.41
CA ARG A 160 -15.00 11.44 14.07
C ARG A 160 -16.06 10.34 14.10
N GLU A 161 -16.05 9.52 15.14
CA GLU A 161 -17.03 8.46 15.35
C GLU A 161 -18.48 8.97 15.41
N GLN A 162 -18.69 10.22 15.75
CA GLN A 162 -20.03 10.81 15.79
C GLN A 162 -20.58 11.13 14.39
N LEU A 163 -19.72 11.21 13.39
CA LEU A 163 -20.05 11.54 12.01
C LEU A 163 -20.29 10.32 11.13
N LEU A 164 -19.77 9.16 11.54
CA LEU A 164 -19.81 7.93 10.76
C LEU A 164 -21.13 7.17 10.96
N PRO A 165 -21.48 6.21 10.07
CA PRO A 165 -22.71 5.47 10.17
C PRO A 165 -22.82 4.70 11.48
N HIS A 166 -23.93 4.85 12.15
CA HIS A 166 -24.30 4.07 13.34
C HIS A 166 -25.33 3.02 12.96
N ASN A 167 -24.89 1.80 12.76
CA ASN A 167 -25.81 0.69 12.54
C ASN A 167 -26.23 0.10 13.89
N SER A 168 -27.53 0.07 14.17
CA SER A 168 -28.10 -0.46 15.42
C SER A 168 -27.73 -1.92 15.67
N VAL A 169 -27.53 -2.72 14.63
CA VAL A 169 -27.13 -4.14 14.72
C VAL A 169 -25.67 -4.26 15.17
N ASN A 170 -24.83 -3.33 14.77
CA ASN A 170 -23.40 -3.34 15.05
C ASN A 170 -22.98 -2.39 16.17
N LYS A 171 -23.95 -1.69 16.80
CA LYS A 171 -23.63 -0.71 17.83
C LYS A 171 -22.79 -1.29 18.97
N ALA A 172 -23.11 -2.49 19.45
CA ALA A 172 -22.37 -3.12 20.54
C ALA A 172 -20.92 -3.50 20.14
N VAL A 173 -20.68 -3.85 18.87
CA VAL A 173 -19.35 -4.12 18.31
C VAL A 173 -18.61 -2.79 18.10
N TYR A 174 -19.30 -1.81 17.55
CA TYR A 174 -18.78 -0.47 17.34
C TYR A 174 -18.37 0.18 18.66
N ASP A 175 -19.25 0.17 19.67
CA ASP A 175 -18.96 0.70 21.00
C ASP A 175 -17.78 -0.02 21.68
N LYS A 176 -17.56 -1.31 21.41
CA LYS A 176 -16.39 -2.04 21.92
C LYS A 176 -15.09 -1.65 21.21
N ILE A 177 -15.12 -1.52 19.89
CA ILE A 177 -13.95 -1.16 19.09
C ILE A 177 -13.49 0.27 19.46
N PHE A 178 -14.42 1.22 19.52
CA PHE A 178 -14.09 2.60 19.83
C PHE A 178 -13.96 2.90 21.34
N ALA A 179 -14.47 2.07 22.23
CA ALA A 179 -14.19 2.19 23.66
C ALA A 179 -12.71 1.92 24.00
N ALA A 180 -12.03 1.12 23.18
CA ALA A 180 -10.60 0.90 23.33
C ALA A 180 -9.77 2.14 22.96
N SER A 181 -10.24 2.96 22.00
CA SER A 181 -9.58 4.19 21.56
C SER A 181 -9.81 5.40 22.48
N LYS A 182 -10.72 5.26 23.45
CA LYS A 182 -11.01 6.33 24.45
C LYS A 182 -10.00 6.38 25.60
N LYS A 183 -9.01 5.53 25.65
CA LYS A 183 -7.92 5.68 26.60
C LYS A 183 -6.99 6.79 26.12
N PRO A 184 -6.81 7.89 26.90
CA PRO A 184 -5.84 8.89 26.53
C PRO A 184 -4.47 8.22 26.43
N ILE A 185 -3.86 8.33 25.27
CA ILE A 185 -2.46 7.97 25.08
C ILE A 185 -1.67 9.17 25.62
N PHE A 186 -1.02 8.97 26.76
CA PHE A 186 -0.11 9.94 27.34
C PHE A 186 1.20 9.95 26.58
#